data_da1329f9501199a5de15bb7cdf7cf397
#
_entry.id   da1329f9501199a5de15bb7cdf7cf397
#
_cell.length_a   1.000
_cell.length_b   1.000
_cell.length_c   1.000
_cell.angle_alpha   90.00
_cell.angle_beta   90.00
_cell.angle_gamma   90.00
#
_symmetry.space_group_name_H-M   'P 1'
#
loop_
_entity.id
_entity.type
_entity.pdbx_description
1 polymer ?
#
loop_
_entity_poly.entity_id
_entity_poly.type
_entity_poly.pdbx_seq_one_letter_code
_entity_poly.pdbx_strand_id
1 'polypeptide(L)'
;TMEWDHNAAELIGRLADGAMRDALSILDTCAGVSNTVDEALVRRMAGVTDRKYLFEISDAIAARDAVKALQEIAALRQQSVDMRRLCMELAGHYRNLMLSALPGGTDLLTGTSPEEEAAYAARKDFPQAEAVRAVNAFGAALEKMARGTDQRIELELAVFSLTQPEAVPAALPAAAPARPG
;
A
#
# COMPACT_ATOMS: atom_id res chain seq x y z
N THR A 1 10.10 -32.98 17.62
CA THR A 1 9.79 -32.86 16.18
C THR A 1 9.09 -31.51 15.99
N MET A 2 9.68 -30.64 15.18
CA MET A 2 9.14 -29.31 14.89
C MET A 2 7.98 -29.46 13.92
N GLU A 3 6.82 -28.88 14.25
CA GLU A 3 5.66 -28.86 13.36
C GLU A 3 5.71 -27.63 12.44
N TRP A 4 5.40 -27.85 11.18
CA TRP A 4 5.46 -26.87 10.11
C TRP A 4 4.10 -26.62 9.50
N ASP A 5 3.77 -25.36 9.33
CA ASP A 5 2.69 -24.94 8.45
C ASP A 5 3.25 -24.66 7.05
N HIS A 6 2.57 -25.16 6.03
CA HIS A 6 2.95 -24.94 4.62
C HIS A 6 3.01 -23.44 4.27
N ASN A 7 2.08 -22.65 4.79
CA ASN A 7 2.03 -21.20 4.59
C ASN A 7 3.24 -20.49 5.21
N ALA A 8 3.72 -20.98 6.37
CA ALA A 8 4.92 -20.43 7.02
C ALA A 8 6.17 -20.66 6.16
N ALA A 9 6.33 -21.85 5.59
CA ALA A 9 7.46 -22.17 4.72
C ALA A 9 7.45 -21.32 3.43
N GLU A 10 6.28 -21.11 2.83
CA GLU A 10 6.11 -20.28 1.65
C GLU A 10 6.42 -18.80 1.96
N LEU A 11 5.95 -18.30 3.10
CA LEU A 11 6.23 -16.93 3.54
C LEU A 11 7.72 -16.70 3.79
N ILE A 12 8.42 -17.65 4.44
CA ILE A 12 9.88 -17.57 4.64
C ILE A 12 10.59 -17.48 3.29
N GLY A 13 10.22 -18.32 2.32
CA GLY A 13 10.80 -18.29 0.99
C GLY A 13 10.62 -16.94 0.29
N ARG A 14 9.46 -16.32 0.42
CA ARG A 14 9.15 -15.01 -0.16
C ARG A 14 9.91 -13.87 0.54
N LEU A 15 9.94 -13.86 1.86
CA LEU A 15 10.64 -12.84 2.65
C LEU A 15 12.14 -12.87 2.44
N ALA A 16 12.69 -14.05 2.21
CA ALA A 16 14.11 -14.25 1.93
C ALA A 16 14.52 -13.91 0.50
N ASP A 17 13.56 -13.52 -0.35
CA ASP A 17 13.77 -13.19 -1.77
C ASP A 17 14.56 -14.29 -2.54
N GLY A 18 14.31 -15.56 -2.16
CA GLY A 18 14.98 -16.73 -2.72
C GLY A 18 16.40 -16.96 -2.21
N ALA A 19 16.95 -16.15 -1.32
CA ALA A 19 18.27 -16.34 -0.73
C ALA A 19 18.22 -17.39 0.40
N MET A 20 18.89 -18.52 0.21
CA MET A 20 18.90 -19.64 1.16
C MET A 20 19.38 -19.24 2.57
N ARG A 21 20.38 -18.33 2.65
CA ARG A 21 20.92 -17.86 3.92
C ARG A 21 19.89 -17.09 4.73
N ASP A 22 19.12 -16.21 4.08
CA ASP A 22 18.11 -15.38 4.73
C ASP A 22 16.93 -16.24 5.19
N ALA A 23 16.51 -17.22 4.39
CA ALA A 23 15.49 -18.20 4.77
C ALA A 23 15.89 -18.99 6.02
N LEU A 24 17.13 -19.48 6.09
CA LEU A 24 17.65 -20.20 7.24
C LEU A 24 17.75 -19.32 8.48
N SER A 25 18.12 -18.04 8.33
CA SER A 25 18.20 -17.10 9.45
C SER A 25 16.82 -16.81 10.06
N ILE A 26 15.79 -16.60 9.24
CA ILE A 26 14.41 -16.45 9.68
C ILE A 26 13.94 -17.72 10.40
N LEU A 27 14.25 -18.85 9.82
CA LEU A 27 13.92 -20.17 10.37
C LEU A 27 14.51 -20.39 11.76
N ASP A 28 15.81 -20.16 11.92
CA ASP A 28 16.49 -20.31 13.20
C ASP A 28 15.89 -19.40 14.27
N THR A 29 15.52 -18.17 13.90
CA THR A 29 14.85 -17.23 14.79
C THR A 29 13.49 -17.76 15.24
N CYS A 30 12.69 -18.29 14.33
CA CYS A 30 11.39 -18.89 14.65
C CYS A 30 11.53 -20.13 15.55
N ALA A 31 12.49 -20.98 15.25
CA ALA A 31 12.75 -22.22 16.00
C ALA A 31 13.21 -21.95 17.45
N GLY A 32 13.89 -20.83 17.68
CA GLY A 32 14.31 -20.40 19.02
C GLY A 32 13.14 -19.96 19.93
N VAL A 33 11.99 -19.66 19.37
CA VAL A 33 10.82 -19.12 20.09
C VAL A 33 9.75 -20.19 20.32
N SER A 34 9.51 -21.08 19.38
CA SER A 34 8.44 -22.09 19.44
C SER A 34 8.82 -23.37 18.71
N ASN A 35 8.25 -24.49 19.18
CA ASN A 35 8.37 -25.79 18.51
C ASN A 35 7.41 -25.91 17.31
N THR A 36 6.45 -25.00 17.18
CA THR A 36 5.51 -24.93 16.05
C THR A 36 5.80 -23.65 15.27
N VAL A 37 6.14 -23.81 13.99
CA VAL A 37 6.40 -22.68 13.09
C VAL A 37 5.18 -22.51 12.19
N ASP A 38 4.36 -21.53 12.54
CA ASP A 38 3.19 -21.11 11.77
C ASP A 38 3.44 -19.78 11.05
N GLU A 39 2.54 -19.41 10.15
CA GLU A 39 2.64 -18.15 9.40
C GLU A 39 2.66 -16.92 10.33
N ALA A 40 1.86 -16.93 11.39
CA ALA A 40 1.79 -15.82 12.34
C ALA A 40 3.12 -15.61 13.08
N LEU A 41 3.80 -16.68 13.47
CA LEU A 41 5.12 -16.63 14.09
C LEU A 41 6.16 -16.08 13.12
N VAL A 42 6.17 -16.55 11.86
CA VAL A 42 7.10 -16.07 10.83
C VAL A 42 6.92 -14.58 10.59
N ARG A 43 5.69 -14.10 10.44
CA ARG A 43 5.38 -12.67 10.28
C ARG A 43 5.92 -11.84 11.45
N ARG A 44 5.68 -12.30 12.68
CA ARG A 44 6.10 -11.61 13.90
C ARG A 44 7.63 -11.56 14.02
N MET A 45 8.32 -12.67 13.77
CA MET A 45 9.77 -12.76 13.89
C MET A 45 10.50 -12.04 12.76
N ALA A 46 9.95 -12.05 11.56
CA ALA A 46 10.48 -11.31 10.41
C ALA A 46 10.12 -9.82 10.43
N GLY A 47 9.33 -9.36 11.41
CA GLY A 47 8.86 -7.98 11.49
C GLY A 47 7.82 -7.63 10.43
N VAL A 48 7.19 -8.63 9.84
CA VAL A 48 6.10 -8.43 8.87
C VAL A 48 4.83 -8.09 9.65
N THR A 49 4.39 -6.87 9.53
CA THR A 49 3.14 -6.40 10.11
C THR A 49 1.97 -6.78 9.20
N ASP A 50 0.81 -7.09 9.80
CA ASP A 50 -0.43 -7.19 9.03
C ASP A 50 -0.77 -5.82 8.43
N ARG A 51 -0.77 -5.73 7.09
CA ARG A 51 -0.97 -4.49 6.35
C ARG A 51 -2.39 -4.32 5.82
N LYS A 52 -3.38 -4.89 6.50
CA LYS A 52 -4.80 -4.70 6.16
C LYS A 52 -5.21 -3.24 6.14
N TYR A 53 -4.56 -2.40 6.96
CA TYR A 53 -4.82 -0.96 6.99
C TYR A 53 -4.60 -0.27 5.63
N LEU A 54 -3.70 -0.77 4.79
CA LEU A 54 -3.51 -0.23 3.44
C LEU A 54 -4.76 -0.41 2.58
N PHE A 55 -5.38 -1.57 2.65
CA PHE A 55 -6.64 -1.86 1.94
C PHE A 55 -7.80 -1.06 2.53
N GLU A 56 -7.88 -0.92 3.85
CA GLU A 56 -8.92 -0.13 4.52
C GLU A 56 -8.85 1.35 4.11
N ILE A 57 -7.66 1.93 4.06
CA ILE A 57 -7.46 3.31 3.60
C ILE A 57 -7.81 3.44 2.12
N SER A 58 -7.33 2.55 1.27
CA SER A 58 -7.62 2.63 -0.18
C SER A 58 -9.08 2.38 -0.51
N ASP A 59 -9.76 1.50 0.22
CA ASP A 59 -11.19 1.27 0.06
C ASP A 59 -12.01 2.50 0.50
N ALA A 60 -11.60 3.17 1.59
CA ALA A 60 -12.21 4.42 2.02
C ALA A 60 -12.02 5.55 0.99
N ILE A 61 -10.84 5.66 0.40
CA ILE A 61 -10.55 6.62 -0.68
C ILE A 61 -11.41 6.31 -1.90
N ALA A 62 -11.52 5.06 -2.31
CA ALA A 62 -12.37 4.64 -3.43
C ALA A 62 -13.85 4.95 -3.19
N ALA A 63 -14.31 4.82 -1.95
CA ALA A 63 -15.66 5.19 -1.53
C ALA A 63 -15.87 6.71 -1.38
N ARG A 64 -14.84 7.54 -1.60
CA ARG A 64 -14.86 8.99 -1.38
C ARG A 64 -15.17 9.38 0.07
N ASP A 65 -14.87 8.49 1.00
CA ASP A 65 -15.07 8.70 2.45
C ASP A 65 -13.80 9.28 3.09
N ALA A 66 -13.67 10.60 3.02
CA ALA A 66 -12.51 11.31 3.57
C ALA A 66 -12.41 11.14 5.09
N VAL A 67 -13.53 11.13 5.78
CA VAL A 67 -13.56 10.99 7.25
C VAL A 67 -13.00 9.64 7.67
N LYS A 68 -13.49 8.56 7.05
CA LYS A 68 -13.00 7.22 7.35
C LYS A 68 -11.51 7.07 7.02
N ALA A 69 -11.07 7.54 5.86
CA ALA A 69 -9.66 7.47 5.47
C ALA A 69 -8.74 8.19 6.46
N LEU A 70 -9.13 9.39 6.91
CA LEU A 70 -8.36 10.18 7.87
C LEU A 70 -8.42 9.58 9.29
N GLN A 71 -9.52 8.94 9.67
CA GLN A 71 -9.64 8.21 10.94
C GLN A 71 -8.70 7.01 10.99
N GLU A 72 -8.55 6.26 9.91
CA GLU A 72 -7.59 5.16 9.81
C GLU A 72 -6.14 5.65 10.00
N ILE A 73 -5.78 6.77 9.38
CA ILE A 73 -4.47 7.40 9.56
C ILE A 73 -4.27 7.85 11.02
N ALA A 74 -5.29 8.45 11.63
CA ALA A 74 -5.23 8.88 13.02
C ALA A 74 -5.04 7.70 13.99
N ALA A 75 -5.72 6.58 13.75
CA ALA A 75 -5.56 5.37 14.55
C ALA A 75 -4.14 4.80 14.45
N LEU A 76 -3.57 4.74 13.24
CA LEU A 76 -2.19 4.28 13.03
C LEU A 76 -1.17 5.21 13.70
N ARG A 77 -1.41 6.52 13.69
CA ARG A 77 -0.57 7.50 14.38
C ARG A 77 -0.59 7.29 15.89
N GLN A 78 -1.75 6.98 16.48
CA GLN A 78 -1.87 6.64 17.89
C GLN A 78 -1.10 5.38 18.26
N GLN A 79 -0.91 4.46 17.32
CA GLN A 79 -0.07 3.27 17.45
C GLN A 79 1.41 3.55 17.17
N SER A 80 1.82 4.80 17.08
CA SER A 80 3.19 5.24 16.80
C SER A 80 3.73 4.83 15.44
N VAL A 81 2.88 4.63 14.46
CA VAL A 81 3.29 4.38 13.06
C VAL A 81 3.89 5.68 12.49
N ASP A 82 5.05 5.57 11.88
CA ASP A 82 5.72 6.68 11.20
C ASP A 82 4.94 7.11 9.95
N MET A 83 4.60 8.39 9.86
CA MET A 83 3.73 8.91 8.80
C MET A 83 4.42 8.92 7.43
N ARG A 84 5.74 9.15 7.38
CA ARG A 84 6.49 9.06 6.13
C ARG A 84 6.53 7.63 5.62
N ARG A 85 6.78 6.68 6.52
CA ARG A 85 6.76 5.25 6.19
C ARG A 85 5.39 4.82 5.69
N LEU A 86 4.31 5.25 6.35
CA LEU A 86 2.94 4.97 5.90
C LEU A 86 2.68 5.54 4.49
N CYS A 87 3.16 6.74 4.21
CA CYS A 87 3.06 7.34 2.89
C CYS A 87 3.79 6.50 1.81
N MET A 88 4.99 6.00 2.13
CA MET A 88 5.75 5.11 1.23
C MET A 88 5.01 3.79 1.01
N GLU A 89 4.44 3.21 2.06
CA GLU A 89 3.66 1.98 1.97
C GLU A 89 2.39 2.16 1.13
N LEU A 90 1.70 3.29 1.27
CA LEU A 90 0.53 3.62 0.44
C LEU A 90 0.89 3.81 -1.03
N ALA A 91 2.01 4.47 -1.32
CA ALA A 91 2.51 4.58 -2.70
C ALA A 91 2.78 3.19 -3.31
N GLY A 92 3.44 2.31 -2.57
CA GLY A 92 3.69 0.92 -2.95
C GLY A 92 2.41 0.11 -3.11
N HIS A 93 1.44 0.32 -2.24
CA HIS A 93 0.12 -0.31 -2.29
C HIS A 93 -0.63 0.04 -3.58
N TYR A 94 -0.70 1.32 -3.93
CA TYR A 94 -1.34 1.73 -5.18
C TYR A 94 -0.58 1.29 -6.43
N ARG A 95 0.75 1.20 -6.36
CA ARG A 95 1.53 0.54 -7.41
C ARG A 95 1.11 -0.92 -7.58
N ASN A 96 0.94 -1.64 -6.48
CA ASN A 96 0.49 -3.02 -6.52
C ASN A 96 -0.93 -3.16 -7.08
N LEU A 97 -1.85 -2.26 -6.73
CA LEU A 97 -3.18 -2.20 -7.35
C LEU A 97 -3.10 -1.97 -8.86
N MET A 98 -2.23 -1.08 -9.29
CA MET A 98 -1.99 -0.81 -10.72
C MET A 98 -1.46 -2.06 -11.43
N LEU A 99 -0.47 -2.74 -10.88
CA LEU A 99 0.10 -3.95 -11.47
C LEU A 99 -0.90 -5.10 -11.53
N SER A 100 -1.65 -5.32 -10.45
CA SER A 100 -2.62 -6.42 -10.36
C SER A 100 -3.75 -6.33 -11.38
N ALA A 101 -4.03 -5.14 -11.90
CA ALA A 101 -5.00 -4.94 -12.96
C ALA A 101 -4.47 -5.28 -14.37
N LEU A 102 -3.16 -5.50 -14.50
CA LEU A 102 -2.53 -5.89 -15.76
C LEU A 102 -2.54 -7.43 -15.92
N PRO A 103 -2.70 -7.95 -17.13
CA PRO A 103 -2.51 -9.39 -17.38
C PRO A 103 -1.12 -9.86 -16.94
N GLY A 104 -1.05 -10.85 -16.03
CA GLY A 104 0.22 -11.33 -15.47
C GLY A 104 0.90 -10.36 -14.48
N GLY A 105 0.25 -9.26 -14.13
CA GLY A 105 0.84 -8.24 -13.26
C GLY A 105 1.03 -8.69 -11.82
N THR A 106 0.29 -9.68 -11.35
CA THR A 106 0.47 -10.28 -10.02
C THR A 106 1.84 -10.92 -9.83
N ASP A 107 2.45 -11.40 -10.90
CA ASP A 107 3.80 -11.97 -10.87
C ASP A 107 4.90 -10.93 -10.60
N LEU A 108 4.55 -9.65 -10.75
CA LEU A 108 5.45 -8.50 -10.49
C LEU A 108 5.37 -8.00 -9.04
N LEU A 109 4.46 -8.55 -8.23
CA LEU A 109 4.36 -8.21 -6.82
C LEU A 109 5.53 -8.84 -6.06
N THR A 110 6.16 -8.06 -5.18
CA THR A 110 7.28 -8.48 -4.35
C THR A 110 7.01 -8.17 -2.88
N GLY A 111 7.47 -9.04 -1.98
CA GLY A 111 7.33 -8.83 -0.54
C GLY A 111 5.88 -8.90 -0.04
N THR A 112 4.99 -9.52 -0.81
CA THR A 112 3.58 -9.72 -0.46
C THR A 112 3.32 -11.12 0.06
N SER A 113 2.41 -11.23 1.04
CA SER A 113 1.94 -12.54 1.51
C SER A 113 0.91 -13.13 0.54
N PRO A 114 0.61 -14.45 0.63
CA PRO A 114 -0.48 -15.06 -0.14
C PRO A 114 -1.82 -14.38 0.06
N GLU A 115 -2.11 -13.92 1.29
CA GLU A 115 -3.34 -13.18 1.59
C GLU A 115 -3.38 -11.82 0.91
N GLU A 116 -2.27 -11.08 0.92
CA GLU A 116 -2.16 -9.81 0.22
C GLU A 116 -2.29 -9.98 -1.29
N GLU A 117 -1.66 -11.00 -1.88
CA GLU A 117 -1.80 -11.31 -3.31
C GLU A 117 -3.25 -11.61 -3.68
N ALA A 118 -3.94 -12.41 -2.87
CA ALA A 118 -5.37 -12.69 -3.08
C ALA A 118 -6.22 -11.41 -2.98
N ALA A 119 -5.90 -10.53 -2.03
CA ALA A 119 -6.59 -9.25 -1.88
C ALA A 119 -6.35 -8.31 -3.06
N TYR A 120 -5.14 -8.28 -3.62
CA TYR A 120 -4.85 -7.54 -4.85
C TYR A 120 -5.55 -8.15 -6.07
N ALA A 121 -5.51 -9.48 -6.21
CA ALA A 121 -6.19 -10.18 -7.29
C ALA A 121 -7.70 -9.96 -7.29
N ALA A 122 -8.32 -9.84 -6.11
CA ALA A 122 -9.73 -9.50 -5.94
C ALA A 122 -10.07 -8.08 -6.42
N ARG A 123 -9.07 -7.20 -6.54
CA ARG A 123 -9.19 -5.80 -6.98
C ARG A 123 -8.62 -5.54 -8.37
N LYS A 124 -8.55 -6.57 -9.22
CA LYS A 124 -8.03 -6.45 -10.60
C LYS A 124 -8.76 -5.41 -11.47
N ASP A 125 -9.99 -5.08 -11.10
CA ASP A 125 -10.81 -4.07 -11.80
C ASP A 125 -10.61 -2.65 -11.24
N PHE A 126 -9.61 -2.45 -10.37
CA PHE A 126 -9.31 -1.13 -9.83
C PHE A 126 -8.93 -0.16 -10.96
N PRO A 127 -9.52 1.07 -11.01
CA PRO A 127 -9.28 2.01 -12.09
C PRO A 127 -7.80 2.42 -12.17
N GLN A 128 -7.17 2.18 -13.31
CA GLN A 128 -5.76 2.49 -13.54
C GLN A 128 -5.44 3.98 -13.34
N ALA A 129 -6.31 4.85 -13.84
CA ALA A 129 -6.14 6.29 -13.69
C ALA A 129 -6.12 6.72 -12.22
N GLU A 130 -6.96 6.12 -11.38
CA GLU A 130 -6.97 6.40 -9.95
C GLU A 130 -5.74 5.86 -9.24
N ALA A 131 -5.25 4.69 -9.63
CA ALA A 131 -4.01 4.13 -9.09
C ALA A 131 -2.81 5.02 -9.41
N VAL A 132 -2.66 5.47 -10.65
CA VAL A 132 -1.60 6.38 -11.08
C VAL A 132 -1.71 7.74 -10.36
N ARG A 133 -2.91 8.28 -10.25
CA ARG A 133 -3.17 9.53 -9.52
C ARG A 133 -2.73 9.42 -8.06
N ALA A 134 -3.03 8.30 -7.41
CA ALA A 134 -2.63 8.05 -6.03
C ALA A 134 -1.11 7.93 -5.86
N VAL A 135 -0.44 7.17 -6.73
CA VAL A 135 1.03 7.05 -6.71
C VAL A 135 1.68 8.43 -6.85
N ASN A 136 1.18 9.26 -7.76
CA ASN A 136 1.67 10.63 -7.96
C ASN A 136 1.43 11.51 -6.72
N ALA A 137 0.24 11.43 -6.11
CA ALA A 137 -0.09 12.22 -4.92
C ALA A 137 0.81 11.87 -3.73
N PHE A 138 1.03 10.57 -3.46
CA PHE A 138 1.93 10.13 -2.38
C PHE A 138 3.39 10.42 -2.70
N GLY A 139 3.81 10.30 -3.95
CA GLY A 139 5.14 10.70 -4.41
C GLY A 139 5.40 12.20 -4.16
N ALA A 140 4.47 13.06 -4.50
CA ALA A 140 4.57 14.50 -4.25
C ALA A 140 4.60 14.82 -2.75
N ALA A 141 3.81 14.11 -1.93
CA ALA A 141 3.84 14.26 -0.48
C ALA A 141 5.21 13.87 0.09
N LEU A 142 5.81 12.78 -0.38
CA LEU A 142 7.15 12.33 0.05
C LEU A 142 8.24 13.34 -0.31
N GLU A 143 8.16 13.97 -1.48
CA GLU A 143 9.11 15.03 -1.87
C GLU A 143 9.02 16.25 -0.94
N LYS A 144 7.81 16.65 -0.57
CA LYS A 144 7.60 17.76 0.38
C LYS A 144 8.12 17.39 1.78
N MET A 145 7.85 16.17 2.25
CA MET A 145 8.39 15.67 3.51
C MET A 145 9.92 15.69 3.53
N ALA A 146 10.56 15.34 2.41
CA ALA A 146 12.02 15.39 2.26
C ALA A 146 12.59 16.83 2.35
N ARG A 147 11.77 17.82 2.03
CA ARG A 147 12.12 19.25 2.17
C ARG A 147 11.83 19.85 3.54
N GLY A 148 11.35 19.00 4.49
CA GLY A 148 11.14 19.38 5.88
C GLY A 148 9.73 19.85 6.23
N THR A 149 8.73 19.62 5.38
CA THR A 149 7.33 19.87 5.72
C THR A 149 6.79 18.82 6.70
N ASP A 150 5.71 19.15 7.40
CA ASP A 150 5.10 18.24 8.37
C ASP A 150 4.58 16.96 7.69
N GLN A 151 5.11 15.83 8.11
CA GLN A 151 4.83 14.52 7.49
C GLN A 151 3.35 14.13 7.60
N ARG A 152 2.74 14.40 8.75
CA ARG A 152 1.33 14.11 8.98
C ARG A 152 0.44 14.94 8.08
N ILE A 153 0.67 16.25 8.03
CA ILE A 153 -0.14 17.18 7.23
C ILE A 153 -0.02 16.82 5.75
N GLU A 154 1.18 16.54 5.25
CA GLU A 154 1.36 16.18 3.84
C GLU A 154 0.65 14.87 3.48
N LEU A 155 0.69 13.87 4.36
CA LEU A 155 -0.04 12.61 4.16
C LEU A 155 -1.56 12.83 4.18
N GLU A 156 -2.07 13.54 5.17
CA GLU A 156 -3.50 13.85 5.29
C GLU A 156 -4.03 14.63 4.08
N LEU A 157 -3.27 15.60 3.59
CA LEU A 157 -3.63 16.36 2.39
C LEU A 157 -3.65 15.47 1.13
N ALA A 158 -2.67 14.59 0.97
CA ALA A 158 -2.64 13.66 -0.15
C ALA A 158 -3.86 12.75 -0.14
N VAL A 159 -4.17 12.15 1.00
CA VAL A 159 -5.34 11.27 1.17
C VAL A 159 -6.64 12.04 0.94
N PHE A 160 -6.78 13.22 1.52
CA PHE A 160 -7.96 14.06 1.31
C PHE A 160 -8.15 14.41 -0.17
N SER A 161 -7.08 14.80 -0.87
CA SER A 161 -7.17 15.13 -2.29
C SER A 161 -7.65 13.97 -3.15
N LEU A 162 -7.25 12.73 -2.79
CA LEU A 162 -7.68 11.52 -3.48
C LEU A 162 -9.15 11.16 -3.25
N THR A 163 -9.74 11.62 -2.16
CA THR A 163 -11.19 11.44 -1.91
C THR A 163 -12.06 12.43 -2.68
N GLN A 164 -11.46 13.50 -3.22
CA GLN A 164 -12.18 14.48 -4.03
C GLN A 164 -12.32 13.98 -5.48
N PRO A 165 -13.42 14.29 -6.17
CA PRO A 165 -13.52 14.00 -7.60
C PRO A 165 -12.42 14.77 -8.33
N GLU A 166 -11.89 14.16 -9.39
CA GLU A 166 -10.94 14.84 -10.26
C GLU A 166 -11.61 16.12 -10.82
N ALA A 167 -10.96 17.27 -10.62
CA ALA A 167 -11.45 18.51 -11.20
C ALA A 167 -11.41 18.37 -12.72
N VAL A 168 -12.57 18.26 -13.33
CA VAL A 168 -12.69 18.36 -14.79
C VAL A 168 -12.16 19.77 -15.16
N PRO A 169 -11.12 19.88 -16.00
CA PRO A 169 -10.66 21.20 -16.43
C PRO A 169 -11.87 21.96 -16.96
N ALA A 170 -12.16 23.12 -16.38
CA ALA A 170 -13.22 23.96 -16.91
C ALA A 170 -12.93 24.19 -18.39
N ALA A 171 -13.82 23.73 -19.27
CA ALA A 171 -13.71 24.00 -20.68
C ALA A 171 -13.53 25.53 -20.83
N LEU A 172 -12.41 25.94 -21.42
CA LEU A 172 -12.20 27.35 -21.75
C LEU A 172 -13.45 27.83 -22.50
N PRO A 173 -14.07 28.94 -22.08
CA PRO A 173 -15.21 29.47 -22.80
C PRO A 173 -14.81 29.62 -24.27
N ALA A 174 -15.58 29.00 -25.16
CA ALA A 174 -15.37 29.12 -26.59
C ALA A 174 -15.30 30.63 -26.92
N ALA A 175 -14.20 31.03 -27.56
CA ALA A 175 -14.02 32.38 -28.00
C ALA A 175 -15.27 32.80 -28.81
N ALA A 176 -15.93 33.85 -28.37
CA ALA A 176 -17.08 34.42 -29.11
C ALA A 176 -16.66 34.73 -30.55
N PRO A 177 -17.46 34.40 -31.53
CA PRO A 177 -17.12 34.70 -32.92
C PRO A 177 -16.95 36.21 -33.07
N ALA A 178 -15.82 36.62 -33.69
CA ALA A 178 -15.56 38.02 -33.99
C ALA A 178 -16.69 38.51 -34.91
N ARG A 179 -17.36 39.60 -34.48
CA ARG A 179 -18.31 40.31 -35.33
C ARG A 179 -17.55 40.87 -36.53
N PRO A 180 -18.01 40.66 -37.75
CA PRO A 180 -17.47 41.37 -38.91
C PRO A 180 -17.89 42.83 -38.82
N GLY A 181 -16.89 43.74 -38.94
CA GLY A 181 -17.08 45.19 -39.07
C GLY A 181 -17.52 45.57 -40.47
#